data_34cc6be09128888355b1a30b41ee4db4
#
_entry.id   34cc6be09128888355b1a30b41ee4db4
#
_cell.length_a   1.000
_cell.length_b   1.000
_cell.length_c   1.000
_cell.angle_alpha   90.00
_cell.angle_beta   90.00
_cell.angle_gamma   90.00
#
_symmetry.space_group_name_H-M   'P 1'
#
loop_
_entity.id
_entity.type
_entity.pdbx_description
1 polymer ?
#
loop_
_entity_poly.entity_id
_entity_poly.type
_entity_poly.pdbx_seq_one_letter_code
_entity_poly.pdbx_strand_id
1 'polypeptide(L)'
;KHPEERYEKISRELQIFHGSSRLLGKSVKLYLGACVLTVVQIACSCLIPYFIYRSFSFSQQSFGVIMAAQAYVSMVSAFVPLPGASGGAEGSFLLFFRAFFVDGTVLPAMVIWRALTYYLNFPAGCICAYIAGRLPVLKLAPVKESPAVRP
;
A
#
# COMPACT_ATOMS: atom_id res chain seq x y z
N LYS A 1 -17.58 30.17 11.78
CA LYS A 1 -17.55 28.68 11.97
C LYS A 1 -16.45 28.39 12.97
N HIS A 2 -16.85 27.91 14.14
CA HIS A 2 -16.10 27.86 15.40
C HIS A 2 -14.73 27.19 15.28
N PRO A 3 -13.62 27.90 15.49
CA PRO A 3 -12.28 27.32 15.46
C PRO A 3 -12.07 26.33 16.60
N GLU A 4 -12.74 26.50 17.72
CA GLU A 4 -12.61 25.65 18.91
C GLU A 4 -13.05 24.21 18.68
N GLU A 5 -14.14 23.97 17.97
CA GLU A 5 -14.58 22.60 17.62
C GLU A 5 -13.57 21.86 16.73
N ARG A 6 -12.82 22.59 15.91
CA ARG A 6 -11.77 21.98 15.07
C ARG A 6 -10.54 21.62 15.90
N TYR A 7 -10.20 22.45 16.88
CA TYR A 7 -9.10 22.16 17.81
C TYR A 7 -9.41 20.94 18.68
N GLU A 8 -10.63 20.84 19.18
CA GLU A 8 -11.06 19.68 19.98
C GLU A 8 -11.05 18.39 19.16
N LYS A 9 -11.55 18.41 17.92
CA LYS A 9 -11.48 17.24 17.02
C LYS A 9 -10.06 16.82 16.74
N ILE A 10 -9.17 17.74 16.38
CA ILE A 10 -7.77 17.46 16.10
C ILE A 10 -7.05 16.95 17.36
N SER A 11 -7.31 17.57 18.50
CA SER A 11 -6.74 17.14 19.78
C SER A 11 -7.20 15.73 20.17
N ARG A 12 -8.46 15.40 19.93
CA ARG A 12 -9.03 14.07 20.17
C ARG A 12 -8.45 13.02 19.25
N GLU A 13 -8.28 13.33 17.96
CA GLU A 13 -7.65 12.42 16.99
C GLU A 13 -6.17 12.20 17.31
N LEU A 14 -5.45 13.25 17.73
CA LEU A 14 -4.07 13.15 18.17
C LEU A 14 -3.93 12.30 19.44
N GLN A 15 -4.85 12.40 20.39
CA GLN A 15 -4.83 11.57 21.60
C GLN A 15 -5.13 10.11 21.28
N ILE A 16 -6.07 9.83 20.38
CA ILE A 16 -6.37 8.47 19.89
C ILE A 16 -5.13 7.90 19.17
N PHE A 17 -4.50 8.71 18.33
CA PHE A 17 -3.28 8.32 17.62
C PHE A 17 -2.12 8.02 18.58
N HIS A 18 -1.88 8.87 19.58
CA HIS A 18 -0.86 8.65 20.63
C HIS A 18 -1.17 7.41 21.49
N GLY A 19 -2.42 7.20 21.85
CA GLY A 19 -2.85 6.02 22.59
C GLY A 19 -2.61 4.73 21.81
N SER A 20 -2.97 4.73 20.52
CA SER A 20 -2.76 3.59 19.61
C SER A 20 -1.27 3.33 19.36
N SER A 21 -0.47 4.37 19.16
CA SER A 21 1.00 4.26 19.00
C SER A 21 1.68 3.68 20.23
N ARG A 22 1.19 4.02 21.42
CA ARG A 22 1.73 3.51 22.69
C ARG A 22 1.42 2.03 22.91
N LEU A 23 0.29 1.56 22.41
CA LEU A 23 -0.09 0.13 22.40
C LEU A 23 0.79 -0.67 21.43
N LEU A 24 1.06 -0.12 20.24
CA LEU A 24 2.00 -0.71 19.28
C LEU A 24 3.44 -0.75 19.82
N GLY A 25 3.89 0.32 20.50
CA GLY A 25 5.24 0.42 21.05
C GLY A 25 5.55 -0.57 22.17
N LYS A 26 4.53 -1.12 22.81
CA LYS A 26 4.70 -2.16 23.85
C LYS A 26 5.02 -3.55 23.29
N SER A 27 4.80 -3.81 22.02
CA SER A 27 5.02 -5.13 21.41
C SER A 27 6.00 -5.04 20.24
N VAL A 28 7.28 -5.04 20.54
CA VAL A 28 8.37 -5.08 19.55
C VAL A 28 8.17 -6.22 18.54
N LYS A 29 7.61 -7.35 18.97
CA LYS A 29 7.30 -8.49 18.11
C LYS A 29 6.26 -8.16 17.04
N LEU A 30 5.19 -7.41 17.39
CA LEU A 30 4.18 -6.97 16.43
C LEU A 30 4.75 -5.99 15.40
N TYR A 31 5.56 -5.03 15.88
CA TYR A 31 6.23 -4.06 15.02
C TYR A 31 7.19 -4.75 14.04
N LEU A 32 8.03 -5.65 14.55
CA LEU A 32 8.96 -6.41 13.71
C LEU A 32 8.22 -7.28 12.70
N GLY A 33 7.14 -7.94 13.11
CA GLY A 33 6.29 -8.73 12.22
C GLY A 33 5.67 -7.88 11.11
N ALA A 34 5.16 -6.70 11.43
CA ALA A 34 4.62 -5.76 10.45
C ALA A 34 5.71 -5.28 9.47
N CYS A 35 6.90 -4.95 9.95
CA CYS A 35 8.04 -4.57 9.11
C CYS A 35 8.43 -5.69 8.13
N VAL A 36 8.54 -6.93 8.61
CA VAL A 36 8.86 -8.08 7.77
C VAL A 36 7.78 -8.29 6.70
N LEU A 37 6.50 -8.25 7.08
CA LEU A 37 5.40 -8.38 6.13
C LEU A 37 5.43 -7.28 5.07
N THR A 38 5.70 -6.03 5.46
CA THR A 38 5.81 -4.91 4.52
C THR A 38 6.96 -5.11 3.53
N VAL A 39 8.12 -5.55 4.02
CA VAL A 39 9.28 -5.83 3.16
C VAL A 39 8.96 -6.94 2.16
N VAL A 40 8.34 -8.03 2.62
CA VAL A 40 7.91 -9.13 1.75
C VAL A 40 6.90 -8.65 0.72
N GLN A 41 5.92 -7.84 1.12
CA GLN A 41 4.92 -7.28 0.21
C GLN A 41 5.56 -6.41 -0.89
N ILE A 42 6.48 -5.52 -0.52
CA ILE A 42 7.21 -4.68 -1.48
C ILE A 42 8.04 -5.54 -2.44
N ALA A 43 8.76 -6.53 -1.92
CA ALA A 43 9.56 -7.44 -2.72
C ALA A 43 8.69 -8.22 -3.73
N CYS A 44 7.57 -8.78 -3.29
CA CYS A 44 6.61 -9.44 -4.17
C CYS A 44 6.06 -8.50 -5.25
N SER A 45 5.68 -7.28 -4.88
CA SER A 45 5.17 -6.28 -5.84
C SER A 45 6.22 -5.91 -6.89
N CYS A 46 7.48 -5.81 -6.50
CA CYS A 46 8.58 -5.54 -7.41
C CYS A 46 8.89 -6.74 -8.36
N LEU A 47 8.63 -7.97 -7.92
CA LEU A 47 8.85 -9.16 -8.74
C LEU A 47 7.82 -9.33 -9.86
N ILE A 48 6.61 -8.81 -9.70
CA ILE A 48 5.52 -8.97 -10.68
C ILE A 48 5.93 -8.54 -12.10
N PRO A 49 6.49 -7.35 -12.35
CA PRO A 49 6.89 -6.95 -13.70
C PRO A 49 7.98 -7.82 -14.28
N TYR A 50 8.87 -8.37 -13.46
CA TYR A 50 9.89 -9.29 -13.92
C TYR A 50 9.29 -10.60 -14.44
N PHE A 51 8.32 -11.17 -13.72
CA PHE A 51 7.63 -12.38 -14.19
C PHE A 51 6.78 -12.10 -15.43
N ILE A 52 6.14 -10.94 -15.52
CA ILE A 52 5.43 -10.53 -16.74
C ILE A 52 6.40 -10.44 -17.92
N TYR A 53 7.56 -9.80 -17.74
CA TYR A 53 8.57 -9.70 -18.76
C TYR A 53 9.04 -11.08 -19.24
N ARG A 54 9.26 -12.01 -18.30
CA ARG A 54 9.64 -13.39 -18.62
C ARG A 54 8.53 -14.19 -19.29
N SER A 55 7.26 -13.94 -18.98
CA SER A 55 6.11 -14.61 -19.61
C SER A 55 5.97 -14.27 -21.09
N PHE A 56 6.43 -13.09 -21.51
CA PHE A 56 6.52 -12.72 -22.93
C PHE A 56 7.76 -13.30 -23.64
N SER A 57 8.46 -14.24 -23.01
CA SER A 57 9.71 -14.87 -23.50
C SER A 57 10.88 -13.92 -23.71
N PHE A 58 10.85 -12.75 -23.11
CA PHE A 58 11.97 -11.82 -23.11
C PHE A 58 13.02 -12.20 -22.07
N SER A 59 14.30 -12.15 -22.44
CA SER A 59 15.42 -12.51 -21.56
C SER A 59 16.61 -11.55 -21.63
N GLN A 60 16.49 -10.48 -22.41
CA GLN A 60 17.61 -9.56 -22.70
C GLN A 60 17.98 -8.68 -21.50
N GLN A 61 16.98 -8.33 -20.66
CA GLN A 61 17.20 -7.43 -19.54
C GLN A 61 17.53 -8.19 -18.26
N SER A 62 18.48 -7.63 -17.49
CA SER A 62 18.82 -8.18 -16.19
C SER A 62 17.72 -7.93 -15.17
N PHE A 63 17.62 -8.81 -14.19
CA PHE A 63 16.70 -8.69 -13.06
C PHE A 63 16.78 -7.29 -12.39
N GLY A 64 18.00 -6.80 -12.14
CA GLY A 64 18.21 -5.52 -11.46
C GLY A 64 17.66 -4.31 -12.21
N VAL A 65 17.73 -4.31 -13.55
CA VAL A 65 17.21 -3.23 -14.40
C VAL A 65 15.67 -3.16 -14.30
N ILE A 66 15.00 -4.31 -14.38
CA ILE A 66 13.54 -4.38 -14.26
C ILE A 66 13.09 -3.97 -12.86
N MET A 67 13.82 -4.39 -11.82
CA MET A 67 13.55 -3.99 -10.44
C MET A 67 13.72 -2.47 -10.24
N ALA A 68 14.76 -1.88 -10.82
CA ALA A 68 14.96 -0.44 -10.77
C ALA A 68 13.81 0.31 -11.48
N ALA A 69 13.42 -0.13 -12.67
CA ALA A 69 12.28 0.46 -13.38
C ALA A 69 10.99 0.40 -12.54
N GLN A 70 10.70 -0.73 -11.89
CA GLN A 70 9.55 -0.86 -11.01
C GLN A 70 9.64 0.05 -9.79
N ALA A 71 10.82 0.23 -9.21
CA ALA A 71 11.02 1.17 -8.11
C ALA A 71 10.68 2.61 -8.53
N TYR A 72 11.10 3.04 -9.73
CA TYR A 72 10.72 4.35 -10.28
C TYR A 72 9.21 4.46 -10.51
N VAL A 73 8.56 3.45 -11.07
CA VAL A 73 7.11 3.42 -11.22
C VAL A 73 6.41 3.59 -9.87
N SER A 74 6.88 2.89 -8.85
CA SER A 74 6.33 2.99 -7.49
C SER A 74 6.54 4.37 -6.89
N MET A 75 7.71 4.95 -7.09
CA MET A 75 8.03 6.30 -6.63
C MET A 75 7.11 7.35 -7.28
N VAL A 76 6.98 7.32 -8.61
CA VAL A 76 6.08 8.24 -9.33
C VAL A 76 4.63 8.06 -8.87
N SER A 77 4.19 6.81 -8.73
CA SER A 77 2.83 6.49 -8.28
C SER A 77 2.52 7.05 -6.89
N ALA A 78 3.51 7.11 -5.99
CA ALA A 78 3.34 7.64 -4.64
C ALA A 78 3.04 9.16 -4.62
N PHE A 79 3.44 9.91 -5.65
CA PHE A 79 3.16 11.34 -5.75
C PHE A 79 1.81 11.66 -6.42
N VAL A 80 1.12 10.66 -6.96
CA VAL A 80 -0.18 10.86 -7.62
C VAL A 80 -1.31 10.84 -6.58
N PRO A 81 -1.98 11.96 -6.30
CA PRO A 81 -3.00 12.05 -5.25
C PRO A 81 -4.38 11.52 -5.70
N LEU A 82 -4.40 10.48 -6.52
CA LEU A 82 -5.61 9.83 -7.00
C LEU A 82 -5.75 8.42 -6.40
N PRO A 83 -6.98 7.96 -6.14
CA PRO A 83 -7.21 6.61 -5.66
C PRO A 83 -6.59 5.57 -6.59
N GLY A 84 -5.70 4.73 -6.06
CA GLY A 84 -4.96 3.73 -6.82
C GLY A 84 -3.90 4.31 -7.78
N ALA A 85 -3.55 5.60 -7.66
CA ALA A 85 -2.63 6.34 -8.53
C ALA A 85 -2.97 6.20 -10.04
N SER A 86 -4.29 6.12 -10.34
CA SER A 86 -4.77 5.94 -11.72
C SER A 86 -4.25 7.02 -12.65
N GLY A 87 -3.81 6.62 -13.83
CA GLY A 87 -3.17 7.48 -14.84
C GLY A 87 -1.66 7.64 -14.59
N GLY A 88 -1.23 7.97 -13.39
CA GLY A 88 0.18 8.17 -13.06
C GLY A 88 0.96 6.87 -13.02
N ALA A 89 0.40 5.83 -12.44
CA ALA A 89 1.03 4.51 -12.39
C ALA A 89 1.09 3.86 -13.78
N GLU A 90 0.01 3.94 -14.57
CA GLU A 90 -0.02 3.43 -15.94
C GLU A 90 0.94 4.20 -16.85
N GLY A 91 0.89 5.54 -16.78
CA GLY A 91 1.78 6.38 -17.57
C GLY A 91 3.24 6.17 -17.24
N SER A 92 3.59 6.06 -15.95
CA SER A 92 4.96 5.76 -15.53
C SER A 92 5.39 4.35 -15.93
N PHE A 93 4.51 3.34 -15.83
CA PHE A 93 4.80 2.01 -16.31
C PHE A 93 5.11 2.02 -17.80
N LEU A 94 4.26 2.63 -18.62
CA LEU A 94 4.49 2.75 -20.06
C LEU A 94 5.79 3.48 -20.37
N LEU A 95 6.09 4.57 -19.67
CA LEU A 95 7.30 5.36 -19.88
C LEU A 95 8.57 4.54 -19.59
N PHE A 96 8.65 3.88 -18.44
CA PHE A 96 9.86 3.17 -18.01
C PHE A 96 10.00 1.81 -18.68
N PHE A 97 8.90 1.08 -18.93
CA PHE A 97 8.96 -0.26 -19.50
C PHE A 97 8.94 -0.29 -21.03
N ARG A 98 8.57 0.80 -21.71
CA ARG A 98 8.62 0.87 -23.18
C ARG A 98 9.99 0.53 -23.76
N ALA A 99 11.08 0.82 -23.03
CA ALA A 99 12.44 0.52 -23.47
C ALA A 99 12.78 -0.98 -23.40
N PHE A 100 12.00 -1.78 -22.66
CA PHE A 100 12.29 -3.19 -22.41
C PHE A 100 11.37 -4.14 -23.15
N PHE A 101 10.18 -3.69 -23.51
CA PHE A 101 9.19 -4.47 -24.24
C PHE A 101 9.21 -4.12 -25.72
N VAL A 102 9.02 -5.12 -26.57
CA VAL A 102 8.87 -4.93 -28.02
C VAL A 102 7.57 -4.18 -28.30
N ASP A 103 7.55 -3.38 -29.37
CA ASP A 103 6.39 -2.59 -29.76
C ASP A 103 5.09 -3.43 -29.79
N GLY A 104 4.06 -2.89 -29.16
CA GLY A 104 2.77 -3.55 -29.02
C GLY A 104 2.58 -4.45 -27.81
N THR A 105 3.66 -4.89 -27.12
CA THR A 105 3.55 -5.79 -25.96
C THR A 105 3.52 -5.06 -24.61
N VAL A 106 3.92 -3.81 -24.56
CA VAL A 106 3.94 -3.03 -23.31
C VAL A 106 2.54 -2.74 -22.76
N LEU A 107 1.55 -2.52 -23.61
CA LEU A 107 0.16 -2.29 -23.19
C LEU A 107 -0.47 -3.52 -22.53
N PRO A 108 -0.47 -4.71 -23.15
CA PRO A 108 -0.95 -5.92 -22.47
C PRO A 108 -0.15 -6.22 -21.20
N ALA A 109 1.16 -6.00 -21.17
CA ALA A 109 1.96 -6.16 -19.96
C ALA A 109 1.51 -5.22 -18.83
N MET A 110 1.23 -3.96 -19.14
CA MET A 110 0.68 -2.99 -18.20
C MET A 110 -0.69 -3.41 -17.66
N VAL A 111 -1.59 -3.90 -18.51
CA VAL A 111 -2.92 -4.37 -18.09
C VAL A 111 -2.79 -5.58 -17.14
N ILE A 112 -1.92 -6.54 -17.45
CA ILE A 112 -1.66 -7.70 -16.60
C ILE A 112 -1.07 -7.23 -15.26
N TRP A 113 -0.10 -6.32 -15.29
CA TRP A 113 0.49 -5.76 -14.09
C TRP A 113 -0.56 -5.07 -13.20
N ARG A 114 -1.47 -4.29 -13.79
CA ARG A 114 -2.58 -3.65 -13.05
C ARG A 114 -3.57 -4.68 -12.50
N ALA A 115 -3.89 -5.70 -13.27
CA ALA A 115 -4.76 -6.77 -12.79
C ALA A 115 -4.19 -7.43 -11.53
N LEU A 116 -2.91 -7.73 -11.52
CA LEU A 116 -2.24 -8.39 -10.40
C LEU A 116 -1.99 -7.46 -9.20
N THR A 117 -1.62 -6.19 -9.44
CA THR A 117 -1.21 -5.29 -8.37
C THR A 117 -2.36 -4.48 -7.77
N TYR A 118 -3.42 -4.22 -8.52
CA TYR A 118 -4.53 -3.39 -8.08
C TYR A 118 -5.85 -4.16 -8.02
N TYR A 119 -6.31 -4.72 -9.14
CA TYR A 119 -7.64 -5.31 -9.19
C TYR A 119 -7.79 -6.59 -8.36
N LEU A 120 -6.77 -7.42 -8.24
CA LEU A 120 -6.81 -8.60 -7.36
C LEU A 120 -6.66 -8.23 -5.88
N ASN A 121 -5.89 -7.21 -5.55
CA ASN A 121 -5.69 -6.80 -4.16
C ASN A 121 -6.95 -6.16 -3.56
N PHE A 122 -7.77 -5.50 -4.35
CA PHE A 122 -8.98 -4.85 -3.86
C PHE A 122 -10.00 -5.86 -3.27
N PRO A 123 -10.46 -6.89 -4.01
CA PRO A 123 -11.36 -7.90 -3.44
C PRO A 123 -10.72 -8.71 -2.31
N ALA A 124 -9.43 -9.01 -2.41
CA ALA A 124 -8.70 -9.70 -1.34
C ALA A 124 -8.73 -8.89 -0.04
N GLY A 125 -8.49 -7.58 -0.12
CA GLY A 125 -8.61 -6.65 1.02
C GLY A 125 -10.01 -6.61 1.61
N CYS A 126 -11.05 -6.56 0.78
CA CYS A 126 -12.45 -6.60 1.22
C CYS A 126 -12.79 -7.90 1.95
N ILE A 127 -12.34 -9.04 1.42
CA ILE A 127 -12.54 -10.36 2.04
C ILE A 127 -11.82 -10.42 3.39
N CYS A 128 -10.56 -10.00 3.46
CA CYS A 128 -9.79 -9.95 4.70
C CYS A 128 -10.46 -9.04 5.74
N ALA A 129 -10.93 -7.86 5.36
CA ALA A 129 -11.63 -6.94 6.25
C ALA A 129 -12.94 -7.55 6.77
N TYR A 130 -13.70 -8.23 5.90
CA TYR A 130 -14.93 -8.92 6.28
C TYR A 130 -14.65 -10.04 7.30
N ILE A 131 -13.64 -10.88 7.06
CA ILE A 131 -13.24 -11.95 7.97
C ILE A 131 -12.73 -11.37 9.29
N ALA A 132 -11.90 -10.33 9.24
CA ALA A 132 -11.37 -9.66 10.42
C ALA A 132 -12.49 -9.06 11.29
N GLY A 133 -13.53 -8.48 10.68
CA GLY A 133 -14.70 -7.96 11.40
C GLY A 133 -15.55 -9.04 12.09
N ARG A 134 -15.42 -10.30 11.68
CA ARG A 134 -16.09 -11.46 12.30
C ARG A 134 -15.30 -12.06 13.47
N LEU A 135 -14.01 -11.77 13.59
CA LEU A 135 -13.18 -12.30 14.66
C LEU A 135 -13.46 -11.55 15.99
N PRO A 136 -13.78 -12.25 17.09
CA PRO A 136 -14.13 -11.62 18.37
C PRO A 136 -12.97 -10.84 19.01
N VAL A 137 -11.75 -11.08 18.59
CA VAL A 137 -10.53 -10.41 19.07
C VAL A 137 -10.46 -8.94 18.63
N LEU A 138 -11.17 -8.57 17.57
CA LEU A 138 -11.22 -7.19 17.04
C LEU A 138 -12.36 -6.33 17.62
N LYS A 139 -13.12 -6.81 18.58
CA LYS A 139 -13.89 -5.93 19.46
C LYS A 139 -12.88 -5.17 20.32
N LEU A 140 -12.34 -4.11 19.74
CA LEU A 140 -11.51 -3.12 20.43
C LEU A 140 -12.23 -2.79 21.75
N ALA A 141 -11.53 -3.02 22.86
CA ALA A 141 -12.01 -2.61 24.16
C ALA A 141 -12.46 -1.15 24.04
N PRO A 142 -13.65 -0.79 24.55
CA PRO A 142 -14.11 0.59 24.49
C PRO A 142 -13.01 1.46 25.07
N VAL A 143 -12.63 2.50 24.32
CA VAL A 143 -11.68 3.51 24.78
C VAL A 143 -12.22 4.00 26.12
N LYS A 144 -11.54 3.65 27.20
CA LYS A 144 -11.89 4.09 28.54
C LYS A 144 -11.79 5.60 28.51
N GLU A 145 -12.94 6.28 28.51
CA GLU A 145 -12.99 7.72 28.63
C GLU A 145 -12.17 8.10 29.86
N SER A 146 -11.08 8.83 29.62
CA SER A 146 -10.33 9.45 30.71
C SER A 146 -11.26 10.40 31.43
N PRO A 147 -11.37 10.34 32.78
CA PRO A 147 -12.24 11.24 33.51
C PRO A 147 -11.87 12.68 33.18
N ALA A 148 -12.88 13.42 32.72
CA ALA A 148 -12.78 14.83 32.43
C ALA A 148 -12.10 15.55 33.60
N VAL A 149 -11.02 16.25 33.31
CA VAL A 149 -10.45 17.24 34.21
C VAL A 149 -11.54 18.29 34.42
N ARG A 150 -12.20 18.25 35.57
CA ARG A 150 -13.11 19.31 35.99
C ARG A 150 -12.29 20.58 36.25
N PRO A 151 -12.88 21.74 35.86
CA PRO A 151 -12.24 23.04 36.06
C PRO A 151 -11.96 23.38 37.53
#